data_13a5cc9a759af7a64410a4a1af6b71d8
#
_entry.id   13a5cc9a759af7a64410a4a1af6b71d8
#
_cell.length_a   1.000
_cell.length_b   1.000
_cell.length_c   1.000
_cell.angle_alpha   90.00
_cell.angle_beta   90.00
_cell.angle_gamma   90.00
#
_symmetry.space_group_name_H-M   'P 1'
#
loop_
_entity.id
_entity.type
_entity.pdbx_description
1 polymer ?
#
loop_
_entity_poly.entity_id
_entity_poly.type
_entity_poly.pdbx_seq_one_letter_code
_entity_poly.pdbx_strand_id
1 'polypeptide(L)'
;MKPVVFFLLAVLLSGTGCQTISYYTQAAKGQAQVLFGQQRICEMIKDPKLPEELKGKFQLTLELREFARNELKMNPGNNYLKYRNLNRKYVLWVVYAAPELSVKLETWWYPIVGEFTSRGFFVEQDARKYAARLQEKGKDVFVGGAPAYSTLGWFNDPVLNTFINYPEADFAELIFHELAHHHLFISDDATFNESFATAVAQIGVARWLKSNRGIEQHDLYLARCARRHTLSELLAVGRNNLKKLYNSNKSESEKREGKKKVITSLKMDLVTLSESDPGYRKVAVWAKRPINNALLGARSVYHRRVPAFFALYEESNRDMEVFLSEVEKISRLKKKKRDSILAEYETKSRAKINSPINQN
;
A
#
# COMPACT_ATOMS: atom_id res chain seq x y z
N MET A 1 -1.11 -22.00 23.65
CA MET A 1 -2.29 -21.22 23.18
C MET A 1 -2.40 -20.01 24.09
N LYS A 2 -2.01 -18.82 23.60
CA LYS A 2 -1.96 -17.59 24.42
C LYS A 2 -3.38 -17.03 24.61
N PRO A 3 -3.68 -16.32 25.73
CA PRO A 3 -5.02 -15.90 26.14
C PRO A 3 -5.72 -14.88 25.23
N VAL A 4 -5.12 -14.51 24.08
CA VAL A 4 -5.62 -13.51 23.14
C VAL A 4 -6.93 -13.93 22.43
N VAL A 5 -7.16 -15.24 22.26
CA VAL A 5 -8.40 -15.74 21.67
C VAL A 5 -9.61 -15.53 22.62
N PHE A 6 -9.38 -15.60 23.92
CA PHE A 6 -10.42 -15.34 24.93
C PHE A 6 -10.74 -13.86 25.10
N PHE A 7 -9.76 -12.96 24.89
CA PHE A 7 -9.98 -11.52 24.99
C PHE A 7 -10.80 -10.97 23.81
N LEU A 8 -10.67 -11.55 22.61
CA LEU A 8 -11.50 -11.23 21.45
C LEU A 8 -12.98 -11.64 21.66
N LEU A 9 -13.24 -12.70 22.42
CA LEU A 9 -14.62 -13.11 22.76
C LEU A 9 -15.26 -12.24 23.86
N ALA A 10 -14.48 -11.71 24.80
CA ALA A 10 -15.02 -10.94 25.93
C ALA A 10 -15.41 -9.50 25.57
N VAL A 11 -14.79 -8.89 24.54
CA VAL A 11 -15.17 -7.56 24.00
C VAL A 11 -16.49 -7.59 23.22
N LEU A 12 -16.98 -8.78 22.85
CA LEU A 12 -18.23 -8.97 22.11
C LEU A 12 -19.51 -8.76 22.95
N LEU A 13 -19.43 -8.60 24.27
CA LEU A 13 -20.61 -8.59 25.15
C LEU A 13 -21.04 -7.20 25.64
N SER A 14 -20.37 -6.12 25.29
CA SER A 14 -20.77 -4.76 25.67
C SER A 14 -21.28 -3.96 24.47
N GLY A 15 -22.58 -3.99 24.24
CA GLY A 15 -23.35 -2.92 23.56
C GLY A 15 -23.07 -2.64 22.07
N THR A 16 -22.39 -3.53 21.33
CA THR A 16 -22.11 -3.35 19.92
C THR A 16 -23.22 -3.91 19.04
N GLY A 17 -23.81 -3.08 18.18
CA GLY A 17 -24.91 -3.49 17.30
C GLY A 17 -24.53 -4.66 16.38
N CYS A 18 -25.53 -5.39 15.86
CA CYS A 18 -25.40 -6.57 14.99
C CYS A 18 -24.38 -6.43 13.84
N GLN A 19 -24.12 -5.20 13.36
CA GLN A 19 -23.16 -4.92 12.30
C GLN A 19 -21.70 -5.10 12.74
N THR A 20 -21.37 -4.77 13.97
CA THR A 20 -20.02 -4.90 14.51
C THR A 20 -19.69 -6.37 14.74
N ILE A 21 -20.64 -7.15 15.28
CA ILE A 21 -20.48 -8.59 15.47
C ILE A 21 -20.27 -9.29 14.12
N SER A 22 -21.12 -8.99 13.13
CA SER A 22 -21.00 -9.55 11.77
C SER A 22 -19.64 -9.21 11.14
N TYR A 23 -19.15 -7.99 11.32
CA TYR A 23 -17.85 -7.58 10.82
C TYR A 23 -16.71 -8.39 11.43
N TYR A 24 -16.64 -8.51 12.75
CA TYR A 24 -15.56 -9.27 13.41
C TYR A 24 -15.67 -10.78 13.14
N THR A 25 -16.88 -11.32 12.98
CA THR A 25 -17.08 -12.73 12.60
C THR A 25 -16.52 -13.02 11.21
N GLN A 26 -16.81 -12.16 10.20
CA GLN A 26 -16.23 -12.33 8.87
C GLN A 26 -14.72 -12.15 8.87
N ALA A 27 -14.20 -11.22 9.68
CA ALA A 27 -12.77 -10.98 9.80
C ALA A 27 -12.05 -12.20 10.41
N ALA A 28 -12.57 -12.76 11.50
CA ALA A 28 -12.04 -13.97 12.14
C ALA A 28 -12.07 -15.19 11.21
N LYS A 29 -13.21 -15.41 10.50
CA LYS A 29 -13.35 -16.49 9.52
C LYS A 29 -12.37 -16.33 8.36
N GLY A 30 -12.24 -15.12 7.82
CA GLY A 30 -11.34 -14.84 6.71
C GLY A 30 -9.87 -15.00 7.11
N GLN A 31 -9.49 -14.53 8.31
CA GLN A 31 -8.16 -14.75 8.86
C GLN A 31 -7.86 -16.24 9.07
N ALA A 32 -8.82 -16.99 9.60
CA ALA A 32 -8.68 -18.44 9.75
C ALA A 32 -8.42 -19.14 8.41
N GLN A 33 -9.09 -18.73 7.31
CA GLN A 33 -8.82 -19.26 5.97
C GLN A 33 -7.38 -19.02 5.49
N VAL A 34 -6.77 -17.90 5.86
CA VAL A 34 -5.37 -17.60 5.52
C VAL A 34 -4.42 -18.46 6.37
N LEU A 35 -4.69 -18.63 7.65
CA LEU A 35 -3.82 -19.32 8.58
C LEU A 35 -3.87 -20.86 8.49
N PHE A 36 -5.06 -21.42 8.21
CA PHE A 36 -5.22 -22.86 8.14
C PHE A 36 -5.01 -23.42 6.73
N GLY A 37 -4.43 -24.64 6.65
CA GLY A 37 -4.17 -25.33 5.40
C GLY A 37 -3.02 -24.75 4.59
N GLN A 38 -2.10 -24.05 5.24
CA GLN A 38 -0.83 -23.63 4.65
C GLN A 38 0.10 -24.84 4.44
N GLN A 39 0.83 -24.85 3.33
CA GLN A 39 1.82 -25.88 2.99
C GLN A 39 3.22 -25.26 2.99
N ARG A 40 4.21 -26.01 3.44
CA ARG A 40 5.60 -25.55 3.46
C ARG A 40 6.20 -25.53 2.05
N ILE A 41 6.71 -24.39 1.62
CA ILE A 41 7.29 -24.19 0.28
C ILE A 41 8.42 -25.18 0.02
N CYS A 42 9.29 -25.41 1.02
CA CYS A 42 10.42 -26.36 0.88
C CYS A 42 9.99 -27.83 0.68
N GLU A 43 8.80 -28.21 1.13
CA GLU A 43 8.21 -29.53 0.90
C GLU A 43 7.55 -29.59 -0.48
N MET A 44 6.80 -28.52 -0.83
CA MET A 44 6.13 -28.44 -2.13
C MET A 44 7.11 -28.47 -3.31
N ILE A 45 8.27 -27.80 -3.22
CA ILE A 45 9.31 -27.80 -4.27
C ILE A 45 9.82 -29.23 -4.58
N LYS A 46 9.76 -30.15 -3.61
CA LYS A 46 10.19 -31.54 -3.78
C LYS A 46 9.16 -32.44 -4.46
N ASP A 47 7.91 -31.97 -4.56
CA ASP A 47 6.84 -32.73 -5.21
C ASP A 47 7.08 -32.75 -6.74
N PRO A 48 7.30 -33.91 -7.36
CA PRO A 48 7.50 -34.00 -8.81
C PRO A 48 6.25 -33.63 -9.63
N LYS A 49 5.07 -33.57 -9.00
CA LYS A 49 3.83 -33.16 -9.64
C LYS A 49 3.59 -31.64 -9.60
N LEU A 50 4.43 -30.89 -8.88
CA LEU A 50 4.32 -29.45 -8.82
C LEU A 50 4.63 -28.84 -10.19
N PRO A 51 3.74 -27.98 -10.75
CA PRO A 51 4.03 -27.27 -12.00
C PRO A 51 5.34 -26.47 -11.90
N GLU A 52 6.20 -26.57 -12.92
CA GLU A 52 7.53 -25.91 -12.92
C GLU A 52 7.44 -24.39 -12.76
N GLU A 53 6.38 -23.74 -13.31
CA GLU A 53 6.15 -22.31 -13.11
C GLU A 53 5.95 -21.98 -11.62
N LEU A 54 5.15 -22.76 -10.90
CA LEU A 54 4.90 -22.56 -9.48
C LEU A 54 6.15 -22.88 -8.64
N LYS A 55 6.91 -23.88 -9.03
CA LYS A 55 8.20 -24.23 -8.42
C LYS A 55 9.20 -23.09 -8.55
N GLY A 56 9.32 -22.48 -9.75
CA GLY A 56 10.14 -21.29 -9.98
C GLY A 56 9.73 -20.11 -9.11
N LYS A 57 8.42 -19.88 -8.93
CA LYS A 57 7.91 -18.82 -8.04
C LYS A 57 8.25 -19.09 -6.57
N PHE A 58 8.24 -20.33 -6.13
CA PHE A 58 8.66 -20.69 -4.76
C PHE A 58 10.16 -20.51 -4.57
N GLN A 59 10.98 -20.88 -5.55
CA GLN A 59 12.42 -20.64 -5.54
C GLN A 59 12.73 -19.14 -5.49
N LEU A 60 12.03 -18.34 -6.32
CA LEU A 60 12.12 -16.88 -6.28
C LEU A 60 11.73 -16.32 -4.89
N THR A 61 10.70 -16.86 -4.27
CA THR A 61 10.31 -16.45 -2.91
C THR A 61 11.46 -16.63 -1.91
N LEU A 62 12.14 -17.77 -1.97
CA LEU A 62 13.27 -18.04 -1.08
C LEU A 62 14.47 -17.14 -1.40
N GLU A 63 14.77 -16.91 -2.69
CA GLU A 63 15.79 -15.96 -3.14
C GLU A 63 15.54 -14.54 -2.59
N LEU A 64 14.31 -14.03 -2.74
CA LEU A 64 13.93 -12.69 -2.26
C LEU A 64 14.03 -12.57 -0.74
N ARG A 65 13.71 -13.63 0.01
CA ARG A 65 13.87 -13.66 1.47
C ARG A 65 15.34 -13.54 1.88
N GLU A 66 16.24 -14.30 1.21
CA GLU A 66 17.67 -14.20 1.49
C GLU A 66 18.22 -12.83 1.09
N PHE A 67 17.78 -12.27 -0.04
CA PHE A 67 18.14 -10.92 -0.43
C PHE A 67 17.66 -9.88 0.59
N ALA A 68 16.44 -10.00 1.10
CA ALA A 68 15.93 -9.11 2.15
C ALA A 68 16.79 -9.15 3.41
N ARG A 69 17.23 -10.34 3.82
CA ARG A 69 18.10 -10.52 5.00
C ARG A 69 19.49 -9.91 4.78
N ASN A 70 20.14 -10.30 3.68
CA ASN A 70 21.55 -10.03 3.48
C ASN A 70 21.80 -8.62 2.95
N GLU A 71 20.99 -8.16 1.99
CA GLU A 71 21.18 -6.91 1.26
C GLU A 71 20.31 -5.76 1.79
N LEU A 72 19.08 -6.05 2.22
CA LEU A 72 18.18 -5.02 2.75
C LEU A 72 18.20 -4.94 4.28
N LYS A 73 18.98 -5.78 4.96
CA LYS A 73 19.15 -5.82 6.42
C LYS A 73 17.81 -5.99 7.17
N MET A 74 16.82 -6.57 6.50
CA MET A 74 15.52 -6.89 7.09
C MET A 74 15.45 -8.38 7.42
N ASN A 75 15.09 -8.72 8.66
CA ASN A 75 14.91 -10.12 9.04
C ASN A 75 13.52 -10.61 8.61
N PRO A 76 13.41 -11.50 7.60
CA PRO A 76 12.11 -12.02 7.16
C PRO A 76 11.46 -13.00 8.16
N GLY A 77 12.15 -13.39 9.23
CA GLY A 77 11.63 -14.35 10.21
C GLY A 77 11.14 -15.63 9.52
N ASN A 78 9.92 -16.06 9.85
CA ASN A 78 9.25 -17.19 9.21
C ASN A 78 8.19 -16.77 8.15
N ASN A 79 8.14 -15.49 7.76
CA ASN A 79 7.23 -15.02 6.72
C ASN A 79 7.61 -15.64 5.37
N TYR A 80 6.61 -15.92 4.53
CA TYR A 80 6.76 -16.46 3.17
C TYR A 80 7.50 -17.80 3.06
N LEU A 81 7.56 -18.59 4.14
CA LEU A 81 8.02 -20.00 4.11
C LEU A 81 6.89 -20.98 3.78
N LYS A 82 5.67 -20.51 3.74
CA LYS A 82 4.48 -21.32 3.47
C LYS A 82 3.66 -20.69 2.35
N TYR A 83 2.90 -21.53 1.66
CA TYR A 83 1.96 -21.14 0.62
C TYR A 83 0.54 -21.47 1.01
N ARG A 84 -0.42 -20.61 0.63
CA ARG A 84 -1.84 -20.86 0.76
C ARG A 84 -2.59 -20.46 -0.50
N ASN A 85 -3.32 -21.40 -1.09
CA ASN A 85 -4.29 -21.11 -2.14
C ASN A 85 -5.66 -20.82 -1.50
N LEU A 86 -6.16 -19.61 -1.71
CA LEU A 86 -7.47 -19.16 -1.22
C LEU A 86 -8.57 -19.31 -2.26
N ASN A 87 -8.24 -19.75 -3.49
CA ASN A 87 -9.16 -19.87 -4.62
C ASN A 87 -9.97 -18.60 -4.91
N ARG A 88 -9.35 -17.42 -4.73
CA ARG A 88 -9.97 -16.11 -5.00
C ARG A 88 -8.93 -15.11 -5.49
N LYS A 89 -9.40 -14.03 -6.14
CA LYS A 89 -8.54 -13.03 -6.80
C LYS A 89 -7.83 -12.10 -5.81
N TYR A 90 -8.47 -11.76 -4.70
CA TYR A 90 -7.94 -10.86 -3.67
C TYR A 90 -8.09 -11.50 -2.30
N VAL A 91 -7.14 -11.22 -1.41
CA VAL A 91 -7.23 -11.68 -0.02
C VAL A 91 -8.23 -10.82 0.75
N LEU A 92 -8.27 -9.51 0.49
CA LEU A 92 -9.18 -8.55 1.10
C LEU A 92 -9.81 -7.63 0.04
N TRP A 93 -11.01 -7.14 0.36
CA TRP A 93 -11.64 -6.00 -0.27
C TRP A 93 -11.62 -4.84 0.71
N VAL A 94 -11.03 -3.73 0.31
CA VAL A 94 -10.78 -2.57 1.18
C VAL A 94 -11.70 -1.43 0.78
N VAL A 95 -12.44 -0.91 1.75
CA VAL A 95 -13.39 0.19 1.58
C VAL A 95 -12.77 1.46 2.16
N TYR A 96 -12.68 2.50 1.34
CA TYR A 96 -12.31 3.86 1.71
C TYR A 96 -13.55 4.74 1.59
N ALA A 97 -13.71 5.72 2.49
CA ALA A 97 -14.78 6.69 2.41
C ALA A 97 -14.26 8.10 2.75
N ALA A 98 -14.92 9.10 2.21
CA ALA A 98 -14.68 10.50 2.54
C ALA A 98 -16.00 11.27 2.49
N PRO A 99 -16.17 12.38 3.23
CA PRO A 99 -17.31 13.27 3.04
C PRO A 99 -17.34 13.82 1.61
N GLU A 100 -18.54 14.16 1.13
CA GLU A 100 -18.74 14.67 -0.23
C GLU A 100 -17.86 15.89 -0.55
N LEU A 101 -17.70 16.79 0.41
CA LEU A 101 -16.94 18.05 0.29
C LEU A 101 -15.68 18.05 1.17
N SER A 102 -14.99 16.91 1.27
CA SER A 102 -13.70 16.78 1.98
C SER A 102 -12.81 15.73 1.33
N VAL A 103 -11.52 16.01 1.23
CA VAL A 103 -10.50 15.05 0.78
C VAL A 103 -9.89 14.26 1.96
N LYS A 104 -10.39 14.46 3.19
CA LYS A 104 -9.98 13.70 4.37
C LYS A 104 -10.75 12.39 4.39
N LEU A 105 -10.02 11.28 4.45
CA LEU A 105 -10.65 9.98 4.61
C LEU A 105 -11.30 9.83 5.98
N GLU A 106 -12.39 9.09 6.03
CA GLU A 106 -12.94 8.54 7.27
C GLU A 106 -11.93 7.60 7.90
N THR A 107 -11.96 7.50 9.22
CA THR A 107 -11.13 6.57 9.99
C THR A 107 -12.01 5.58 10.73
N TRP A 108 -11.48 4.37 10.92
CA TRP A 108 -12.07 3.32 11.74
C TRP A 108 -11.07 2.91 12.80
N TRP A 109 -11.51 2.95 14.03
CA TRP A 109 -10.69 2.52 15.16
C TRP A 109 -10.79 1.00 15.35
N TYR A 110 -9.66 0.37 15.56
CA TYR A 110 -9.54 -1.06 15.84
C TYR A 110 -8.77 -1.26 17.13
N PRO A 111 -9.21 -2.21 18.01
CA PRO A 111 -8.43 -2.58 19.17
C PRO A 111 -7.02 -2.99 18.77
N ILE A 112 -6.00 -2.57 19.53
CA ILE A 112 -4.58 -2.94 19.38
C ILE A 112 -3.85 -2.18 18.27
N VAL A 113 -4.44 -2.02 17.07
CA VAL A 113 -3.76 -1.43 15.89
C VAL A 113 -4.11 0.04 15.65
N GLY A 114 -5.08 0.59 16.40
CA GLY A 114 -5.44 2.00 16.34
C GLY A 114 -6.34 2.39 15.17
N GLU A 115 -6.19 3.62 14.67
CA GLU A 115 -7.00 4.17 13.59
C GLU A 115 -6.47 3.83 12.20
N PHE A 116 -7.36 3.33 11.34
CA PHE A 116 -7.08 3.10 9.93
C PHE A 116 -8.03 3.92 9.05
N THR A 117 -7.50 4.40 7.94
CA THR A 117 -8.26 5.16 6.92
C THR A 117 -9.05 4.26 5.97
N SER A 118 -9.13 2.97 6.26
CA SER A 118 -9.83 1.97 5.44
C SER A 118 -10.44 0.87 6.29
N ARG A 119 -11.41 0.15 5.71
CA ARG A 119 -12.04 -1.02 6.33
C ARG A 119 -11.95 -2.22 5.41
N GLY A 120 -11.34 -3.33 5.92
CA GLY A 120 -11.11 -4.55 5.16
C GLY A 120 -12.23 -5.58 5.31
N PHE A 121 -12.53 -6.29 4.22
CA PHE A 121 -13.50 -7.38 4.17
C PHE A 121 -12.91 -8.56 3.41
N PHE A 122 -13.08 -9.77 3.91
CA PHE A 122 -12.64 -10.97 3.20
C PHE A 122 -13.61 -11.39 2.09
N VAL A 123 -14.84 -10.87 2.09
CA VAL A 123 -15.89 -11.16 1.11
C VAL A 123 -16.25 -9.88 0.36
N GLU A 124 -16.19 -9.93 -0.98
CA GLU A 124 -16.49 -8.77 -1.84
C GLU A 124 -17.89 -8.21 -1.62
N GLN A 125 -18.89 -9.11 -1.52
CA GLN A 125 -20.27 -8.71 -1.35
C GLN A 125 -20.50 -7.91 -0.06
N ASP A 126 -19.80 -8.26 1.01
CA ASP A 126 -19.90 -7.55 2.29
C ASP A 126 -19.26 -6.17 2.22
N ALA A 127 -18.10 -6.06 1.52
CA ALA A 127 -17.47 -4.77 1.23
C ALA A 127 -18.40 -3.86 0.41
N ARG A 128 -19.02 -4.39 -0.64
CA ARG A 128 -19.94 -3.62 -1.50
C ARG A 128 -21.23 -3.24 -0.77
N LYS A 129 -21.81 -4.11 0.04
CA LYS A 129 -22.96 -3.78 0.90
C LYS A 129 -22.62 -2.67 1.89
N TYR A 130 -21.42 -2.73 2.48
CA TYR A 130 -20.97 -1.69 3.40
C TYR A 130 -20.73 -0.37 2.67
N ALA A 131 -20.12 -0.41 1.48
CA ALA A 131 -19.90 0.76 0.62
C ALA A 131 -21.22 1.45 0.23
N ALA A 132 -22.24 0.68 -0.18
CA ALA A 132 -23.56 1.21 -0.53
C ALA A 132 -24.20 2.01 0.64
N ARG A 133 -24.13 1.47 1.86
CA ARG A 133 -24.64 2.18 3.05
C ARG A 133 -23.91 3.50 3.34
N LEU A 134 -22.62 3.58 3.01
CA LEU A 134 -21.87 4.84 3.15
C LEU A 134 -22.27 5.84 2.05
N GLN A 135 -22.53 5.35 0.84
CA GLN A 135 -23.02 6.17 -0.27
C GLN A 135 -24.43 6.73 0.03
N GLU A 136 -25.34 5.93 0.60
CA GLU A 136 -26.65 6.37 1.07
C GLU A 136 -26.56 7.49 2.12
N LYS A 137 -25.44 7.54 2.88
CA LYS A 137 -25.14 8.62 3.82
C LYS A 137 -24.42 9.82 3.17
N GLY A 138 -24.40 9.91 1.84
CA GLY A 138 -23.79 11.02 1.10
C GLY A 138 -22.26 11.01 1.09
N LYS A 139 -21.61 9.86 1.36
CA LYS A 139 -20.15 9.76 1.30
C LYS A 139 -19.66 9.40 -0.10
N ASP A 140 -18.53 9.95 -0.50
CA ASP A 140 -17.71 9.40 -1.57
C ASP A 140 -17.10 8.09 -1.08
N VAL A 141 -17.21 7.01 -1.88
CA VAL A 141 -16.70 5.69 -1.49
C VAL A 141 -15.85 5.09 -2.61
N PHE A 142 -14.77 4.43 -2.24
CA PHE A 142 -13.94 3.62 -3.13
C PHE A 142 -13.74 2.23 -2.54
N VAL A 143 -13.93 1.20 -3.37
CA VAL A 143 -13.68 -0.21 -3.00
C VAL A 143 -12.59 -0.74 -3.90
N GLY A 144 -11.52 -1.26 -3.30
CA GLY A 144 -10.40 -1.87 -3.99
C GLY A 144 -10.10 -3.29 -3.48
N GLY A 145 -9.62 -4.17 -4.37
CA GLY A 145 -9.10 -5.48 -3.96
C GLY A 145 -7.64 -5.36 -3.53
N ALA A 146 -7.27 -5.96 -2.40
CA ALA A 146 -5.91 -6.09 -1.93
C ALA A 146 -5.40 -7.51 -2.17
N PRO A 147 -4.27 -7.69 -2.87
CA PRO A 147 -3.70 -9.02 -3.15
C PRO A 147 -3.01 -9.63 -1.93
N ALA A 148 -2.46 -8.80 -1.07
CA ALA A 148 -1.80 -9.17 0.18
C ALA A 148 -2.22 -8.22 1.31
N TYR A 149 -1.88 -8.56 2.52
CA TYR A 149 -1.91 -7.69 3.69
C TYR A 149 -0.94 -8.24 4.73
N SER A 150 -0.30 -7.36 5.48
CA SER A 150 0.57 -7.74 6.58
C SER A 150 -0.26 -7.95 7.86
N THR A 151 0.09 -9.00 8.60
CA THR A 151 -0.41 -9.20 9.96
C THR A 151 0.42 -8.44 11.01
N LEU A 152 1.29 -7.53 10.57
CA LEU A 152 2.13 -6.68 11.42
C LEU A 152 2.95 -7.48 12.46
N GLY A 153 3.43 -8.66 12.09
CA GLY A 153 4.22 -9.52 12.96
C GLY A 153 3.42 -10.40 13.93
N TRP A 154 2.07 -10.31 13.96
CA TRP A 154 1.23 -11.16 14.80
C TRP A 154 1.24 -12.62 14.35
N PHE A 155 1.37 -12.86 13.05
CA PHE A 155 1.46 -14.17 12.42
C PHE A 155 2.57 -14.17 11.37
N ASN A 156 3.01 -15.36 10.97
CA ASN A 156 3.90 -15.51 9.83
C ASN A 156 3.06 -15.49 8.54
N ASP A 157 3.23 -14.48 7.72
CA ASP A 157 2.45 -14.28 6.51
C ASP A 157 2.85 -15.29 5.43
N PRO A 158 1.89 -16.02 4.82
CA PRO A 158 2.17 -16.97 3.74
C PRO A 158 2.26 -16.26 2.38
N VAL A 159 2.90 -16.90 1.42
CA VAL A 159 2.68 -16.62 0.01
C VAL A 159 1.26 -17.05 -0.37
N LEU A 160 0.53 -16.19 -1.11
CA LEU A 160 -0.85 -16.46 -1.50
C LEU A 160 -0.98 -16.57 -3.02
N ASN A 161 -1.97 -17.37 -3.49
CA ASN A 161 -2.33 -17.43 -4.90
C ASN A 161 -2.76 -16.08 -5.48
N THR A 162 -3.14 -15.13 -4.64
CA THR A 162 -3.62 -13.81 -5.02
C THR A 162 -2.53 -12.91 -5.61
N PHE A 163 -1.26 -13.23 -5.38
CA PHE A 163 -0.11 -12.44 -5.88
C PHE A 163 1.08 -13.26 -6.40
N ILE A 164 1.12 -14.60 -6.18
CA ILE A 164 2.28 -15.42 -6.60
C ILE A 164 2.55 -15.33 -8.11
N ASN A 165 1.51 -15.14 -8.92
CA ASN A 165 1.62 -15.07 -10.38
C ASN A 165 1.93 -13.66 -10.90
N TYR A 166 2.29 -12.72 -10.02
CA TYR A 166 2.75 -11.41 -10.46
C TYR A 166 4.07 -11.50 -11.26
N PRO A 167 4.32 -10.56 -12.19
CA PRO A 167 5.64 -10.39 -12.78
C PRO A 167 6.71 -10.29 -11.67
N GLU A 168 7.91 -10.79 -11.93
CA GLU A 168 8.96 -10.91 -10.91
C GLU A 168 9.20 -9.62 -10.10
N ALA A 169 9.32 -8.49 -10.79
CA ALA A 169 9.55 -7.20 -10.11
C ALA A 169 8.37 -6.76 -9.25
N ASP A 170 7.11 -7.03 -9.67
CA ASP A 170 5.91 -6.73 -8.89
C ASP A 170 5.77 -7.66 -7.69
N PHE A 171 6.15 -8.93 -7.87
CA PHE A 171 6.18 -9.92 -6.80
C PHE A 171 7.25 -9.56 -5.76
N ALA A 172 8.47 -9.22 -6.19
CA ALA A 172 9.54 -8.78 -5.31
C ALA A 172 9.17 -7.49 -4.55
N GLU A 173 8.54 -6.52 -5.25
CA GLU A 173 8.08 -5.27 -4.65
C GLU A 173 7.08 -5.52 -3.53
N LEU A 174 6.12 -6.45 -3.75
CA LEU A 174 5.16 -6.82 -2.73
C LEU A 174 5.83 -7.50 -1.53
N ILE A 175 6.71 -8.47 -1.75
CA ILE A 175 7.43 -9.18 -0.67
C ILE A 175 8.24 -8.19 0.18
N PHE A 176 9.02 -7.31 -0.45
CA PHE A 176 9.84 -6.33 0.29
C PHE A 176 9.00 -5.28 1.00
N HIS A 177 7.85 -4.87 0.44
CA HIS A 177 6.90 -3.96 1.06
C HIS A 177 6.34 -4.53 2.37
N GLU A 178 5.85 -5.75 2.32
CA GLU A 178 5.28 -6.41 3.50
C GLU A 178 6.36 -6.72 4.55
N LEU A 179 7.57 -7.09 4.13
CA LEU A 179 8.70 -7.28 5.05
C LEU A 179 9.12 -5.97 5.71
N ALA A 180 9.01 -4.83 5.02
CA ALA A 180 9.27 -3.53 5.63
C ALA A 180 8.26 -3.20 6.75
N HIS A 181 6.98 -3.57 6.60
CA HIS A 181 6.00 -3.45 7.69
C HIS A 181 6.30 -4.37 8.88
N HIS A 182 6.90 -5.54 8.65
CA HIS A 182 7.38 -6.40 9.74
C HIS A 182 8.63 -5.83 10.43
N HIS A 183 9.48 -5.10 9.71
CA HIS A 183 10.66 -4.47 10.26
C HIS A 183 10.29 -3.26 11.12
N LEU A 184 9.40 -2.40 10.62
CA LEU A 184 8.98 -1.18 11.33
C LEU A 184 7.51 -0.85 11.06
N PHE A 185 6.75 -0.66 12.13
CA PHE A 185 5.36 -0.21 12.10
C PHE A 185 5.08 0.76 13.24
N ILE A 186 4.46 1.89 12.94
CA ILE A 186 4.03 2.91 13.90
C ILE A 186 2.50 2.92 13.94
N SER A 187 1.91 2.74 15.12
CA SER A 187 0.47 2.91 15.31
C SER A 187 0.03 4.33 14.94
N ASP A 188 -1.14 4.46 14.32
CA ASP A 188 -1.80 5.72 13.96
C ASP A 188 -1.03 6.60 12.96
N ASP A 189 -0.06 6.05 12.20
CA ASP A 189 0.65 6.77 11.15
C ASP A 189 0.76 6.00 9.84
N ALA A 190 -0.39 5.68 9.25
CA ALA A 190 -0.46 4.93 7.99
C ALA A 190 0.36 5.58 6.86
N THR A 191 0.41 6.93 6.80
CA THR A 191 1.20 7.64 5.77
C THR A 191 2.70 7.36 5.91
N PHE A 192 3.22 7.35 7.13
CA PHE A 192 4.62 6.99 7.38
C PHE A 192 4.87 5.54 6.97
N ASN A 193 4.05 4.60 7.50
CA ASN A 193 4.23 3.17 7.31
C ASN A 193 4.20 2.78 5.83
N GLU A 194 3.19 3.24 5.08
CA GLU A 194 3.05 2.93 3.66
C GLU A 194 4.15 3.56 2.80
N SER A 195 4.54 4.81 3.13
CA SER A 195 5.61 5.48 2.36
C SER A 195 6.97 4.86 2.63
N PHE A 196 7.25 4.47 3.87
CA PHE A 196 8.46 3.74 4.23
C PHE A 196 8.52 2.39 3.51
N ALA A 197 7.47 1.57 3.64
CA ALA A 197 7.41 0.26 3.01
C ALA A 197 7.53 0.36 1.48
N THR A 198 6.88 1.35 0.86
CA THR A 198 7.00 1.60 -0.58
C THR A 198 8.43 1.99 -0.98
N ALA A 199 9.09 2.88 -0.24
CA ALA A 199 10.46 3.28 -0.53
C ALA A 199 11.43 2.10 -0.41
N VAL A 200 11.36 1.34 0.70
CA VAL A 200 12.18 0.13 0.92
C VAL A 200 11.95 -0.89 -0.18
N ALA A 201 10.70 -1.13 -0.57
CA ALA A 201 10.38 -2.06 -1.65
C ALA A 201 10.99 -1.62 -2.99
N GLN A 202 10.86 -0.35 -3.35
CA GLN A 202 11.42 0.16 -4.60
C GLN A 202 12.96 0.14 -4.62
N ILE A 203 13.61 0.53 -3.52
CA ILE A 203 15.06 0.43 -3.35
C ILE A 203 15.49 -1.04 -3.46
N GLY A 204 14.79 -1.93 -2.76
CA GLY A 204 15.08 -3.35 -2.73
C GLY A 204 14.99 -4.00 -4.10
N VAL A 205 13.90 -3.74 -4.83
CA VAL A 205 13.72 -4.29 -6.20
C VAL A 205 14.77 -3.74 -7.16
N ALA A 206 15.08 -2.44 -7.11
CA ALA A 206 16.10 -1.86 -7.97
C ALA A 206 17.47 -2.52 -7.72
N ARG A 207 17.88 -2.69 -6.46
CA ARG A 207 19.12 -3.38 -6.10
C ARG A 207 19.10 -4.84 -6.54
N TRP A 208 18.01 -5.56 -6.25
CA TRP A 208 17.87 -6.98 -6.60
C TRP A 208 17.92 -7.21 -8.11
N LEU A 209 17.20 -6.42 -8.91
CA LEU A 209 17.24 -6.53 -10.36
C LEU A 209 18.64 -6.26 -10.91
N LYS A 210 19.32 -5.22 -10.43
CA LYS A 210 20.67 -4.88 -10.87
C LYS A 210 21.65 -6.03 -10.62
N SER A 211 21.57 -6.67 -9.46
CA SER A 211 22.49 -7.75 -9.06
C SER A 211 22.15 -9.12 -9.67
N ASN A 212 20.85 -9.41 -9.93
CA ASN A 212 20.39 -10.76 -10.25
C ASN A 212 19.75 -10.91 -11.62
N ARG A 213 19.31 -9.81 -12.27
CA ARG A 213 18.58 -9.83 -13.56
C ARG A 213 19.19 -8.89 -14.62
N GLY A 214 20.25 -8.14 -14.25
CA GLY A 214 20.97 -7.23 -15.13
C GLY A 214 20.41 -5.83 -15.20
N ILE A 215 21.24 -4.94 -15.81
CA ILE A 215 20.98 -3.50 -15.85
C ILE A 215 19.71 -3.16 -16.65
N GLU A 216 19.41 -3.89 -17.72
CA GLU A 216 18.23 -3.66 -18.54
C GLU A 216 16.93 -3.77 -17.73
N GLN A 217 16.76 -4.85 -16.96
CA GLN A 217 15.58 -5.05 -16.10
C GLN A 217 15.51 -4.01 -14.99
N HIS A 218 16.65 -3.62 -14.43
CA HIS A 218 16.76 -2.53 -13.47
C HIS A 218 16.25 -1.22 -14.06
N ASP A 219 16.70 -0.82 -15.26
CA ASP A 219 16.33 0.45 -15.88
C ASP A 219 14.87 0.48 -16.32
N LEU A 220 14.34 -0.62 -16.84
CA LEU A 220 12.91 -0.79 -17.11
C LEU A 220 12.06 -0.61 -15.84
N TYR A 221 12.52 -1.14 -14.73
CA TYR A 221 11.85 -0.97 -13.44
C TYR A 221 11.88 0.47 -12.96
N LEU A 222 13.05 1.15 -13.02
CA LEU A 222 13.16 2.56 -12.65
C LEU A 222 12.26 3.44 -13.51
N ALA A 223 12.22 3.23 -14.82
CA ALA A 223 11.31 3.95 -15.72
C ALA A 223 9.84 3.74 -15.33
N ARG A 224 9.47 2.52 -14.90
CA ARG A 224 8.12 2.23 -14.39
C ARG A 224 7.84 2.95 -13.06
N CYS A 225 8.81 3.02 -12.15
CA CYS A 225 8.68 3.78 -10.90
C CYS A 225 8.51 5.28 -11.18
N ALA A 226 9.28 5.85 -12.11
CA ALA A 226 9.16 7.24 -12.52
C ALA A 226 7.74 7.53 -13.07
N ARG A 227 7.22 6.67 -13.95
CA ARG A 227 5.85 6.81 -14.46
C ARG A 227 4.78 6.74 -13.36
N ARG A 228 4.93 5.83 -12.38
CA ARG A 228 4.03 5.77 -11.21
C ARG A 228 4.09 7.05 -10.38
N HIS A 229 5.27 7.62 -10.22
CA HIS A 229 5.46 8.89 -9.52
C HIS A 229 4.73 10.04 -10.24
N THR A 230 4.93 10.21 -11.55
CA THR A 230 4.22 11.22 -12.36
C THR A 230 2.70 11.10 -12.22
N LEU A 231 2.15 9.88 -12.31
CA LEU A 231 0.72 9.66 -12.09
C LEU A 231 0.28 10.06 -10.68
N SER A 232 1.08 9.73 -9.66
CA SER A 232 0.77 10.06 -8.26
C SER A 232 0.79 11.57 -8.03
N GLU A 233 1.71 12.29 -8.64
CA GLU A 233 1.76 13.76 -8.57
C GLU A 233 0.54 14.40 -9.24
N LEU A 234 0.13 13.91 -10.41
CA LEU A 234 -1.07 14.38 -11.10
C LEU A 234 -2.33 14.20 -10.22
N LEU A 235 -2.49 13.03 -9.61
CA LEU A 235 -3.60 12.77 -8.68
C LEU A 235 -3.52 13.67 -7.43
N ALA A 236 -2.31 13.95 -6.93
CA ALA A 236 -2.09 14.85 -5.80
C ALA A 236 -2.45 16.29 -6.13
N VAL A 237 -2.15 16.77 -7.35
CA VAL A 237 -2.60 18.10 -7.83
C VAL A 237 -4.12 18.18 -7.83
N GLY A 238 -4.82 17.22 -8.42
CA GLY A 238 -6.28 17.17 -8.40
C GLY A 238 -6.86 17.19 -6.99
N ARG A 239 -6.28 16.37 -6.09
CA ARG A 239 -6.68 16.33 -4.67
C ARG A 239 -6.44 17.68 -3.97
N ASN A 240 -5.32 18.34 -4.21
CA ASN A 240 -5.03 19.65 -3.62
C ASN A 240 -5.97 20.75 -4.13
N ASN A 241 -6.35 20.72 -5.40
CA ASN A 241 -7.32 21.64 -5.98
C ASN A 241 -8.70 21.45 -5.32
N LEU A 242 -9.14 20.21 -5.09
CA LEU A 242 -10.36 19.92 -4.32
C LEU A 242 -10.25 20.43 -2.88
N LYS A 243 -9.11 20.21 -2.20
CA LYS A 243 -8.88 20.71 -0.84
C LYS A 243 -8.99 22.23 -0.77
N LYS A 244 -8.40 22.97 -1.72
CA LYS A 244 -8.51 24.43 -1.80
C LYS A 244 -9.96 24.86 -2.02
N LEU A 245 -10.68 24.21 -2.94
CA LEU A 245 -12.07 24.46 -3.22
C LEU A 245 -12.95 24.27 -1.97
N TYR A 246 -12.79 23.16 -1.26
CA TYR A 246 -13.63 22.85 -0.08
C TYR A 246 -13.36 23.78 1.11
N ASN A 247 -12.14 24.30 1.22
CA ASN A 247 -11.76 25.27 2.25
C ASN A 247 -12.10 26.73 1.89
N SER A 248 -12.64 26.99 0.70
CA SER A 248 -13.05 28.35 0.29
C SER A 248 -14.38 28.77 0.93
N ASN A 249 -14.68 30.06 0.88
CA ASN A 249 -15.94 30.65 1.38
C ASN A 249 -17.14 30.43 0.43
N LYS A 250 -17.02 29.57 -0.59
CA LYS A 250 -18.11 29.27 -1.53
C LYS A 250 -19.22 28.48 -0.84
N SER A 251 -20.44 28.65 -1.33
CA SER A 251 -21.60 27.85 -0.92
C SER A 251 -21.39 26.37 -1.24
N GLU A 252 -22.10 25.48 -0.58
CA GLU A 252 -22.02 24.03 -0.88
C GLU A 252 -22.40 23.70 -2.34
N SER A 253 -23.38 24.42 -2.91
CA SER A 253 -23.76 24.26 -4.31
C SER A 253 -22.60 24.59 -5.24
N GLU A 254 -21.92 25.73 -5.02
CA GLU A 254 -20.75 26.15 -5.80
C GLU A 254 -19.57 25.17 -5.63
N LYS A 255 -19.39 24.60 -4.40
CA LYS A 255 -18.38 23.56 -4.14
C LYS A 255 -18.69 22.28 -4.90
N ARG A 256 -19.96 21.86 -5.01
CA ARG A 256 -20.35 20.68 -5.80
C ARG A 256 -20.09 20.89 -7.30
N GLU A 257 -20.44 22.05 -7.83
CA GLU A 257 -20.12 22.38 -9.23
C GLU A 257 -18.61 22.48 -9.48
N GLY A 258 -17.89 23.10 -8.56
CA GLY A 258 -16.43 23.17 -8.60
C GLY A 258 -15.77 21.78 -8.54
N LYS A 259 -16.30 20.87 -7.71
CA LYS A 259 -15.83 19.46 -7.64
C LYS A 259 -15.95 18.77 -9.00
N LYS A 260 -17.09 18.92 -9.69
CA LYS A 260 -17.28 18.37 -11.04
C LYS A 260 -16.22 18.90 -12.01
N LYS A 261 -15.99 20.22 -12.00
CA LYS A 261 -14.98 20.87 -12.87
C LYS A 261 -13.56 20.35 -12.60
N VAL A 262 -13.15 20.29 -11.34
CA VAL A 262 -11.81 19.80 -10.96
C VAL A 262 -11.65 18.33 -11.37
N ILE A 263 -12.63 17.47 -11.15
CA ILE A 263 -12.57 16.05 -11.54
C ILE A 263 -12.55 15.90 -13.07
N THR A 264 -13.31 16.73 -13.81
CA THR A 264 -13.28 16.70 -15.28
C THR A 264 -11.91 17.12 -15.80
N SER A 265 -11.33 18.22 -15.28
CA SER A 265 -9.96 18.63 -15.64
C SER A 265 -8.96 17.53 -15.35
N LEU A 266 -8.99 16.92 -14.16
CA LEU A 266 -8.10 15.81 -13.81
C LEU A 266 -8.24 14.62 -14.78
N LYS A 267 -9.45 14.30 -15.22
CA LYS A 267 -9.67 13.25 -16.22
C LYS A 267 -9.07 13.59 -17.58
N MET A 268 -9.15 14.85 -18.00
CA MET A 268 -8.52 15.33 -19.23
C MET A 268 -6.99 15.22 -19.12
N ASP A 269 -6.41 15.64 -17.99
CA ASP A 269 -4.98 15.54 -17.74
C ASP A 269 -4.50 14.06 -17.75
N LEU A 270 -5.30 13.13 -17.21
CA LEU A 270 -5.02 11.70 -17.27
C LEU A 270 -5.06 11.13 -18.70
N VAL A 271 -5.97 11.62 -19.56
CA VAL A 271 -6.00 11.28 -20.98
C VAL A 271 -4.74 11.78 -21.66
N THR A 272 -4.42 13.07 -21.52
CA THR A 272 -3.19 13.67 -22.06
C THR A 272 -1.94 12.91 -21.63
N LEU A 273 -1.83 12.56 -20.34
CA LEU A 273 -0.73 11.75 -19.84
C LEU A 273 -0.69 10.37 -20.51
N SER A 274 -1.85 9.74 -20.73
CA SER A 274 -1.91 8.41 -21.37
C SER A 274 -1.45 8.40 -22.84
N GLU A 275 -1.48 9.54 -23.49
CA GLU A 275 -1.09 9.74 -24.90
C GLU A 275 0.37 10.18 -25.03
N SER A 276 0.99 10.69 -23.95
CA SER A 276 2.36 11.25 -23.98
C SER A 276 3.45 10.19 -24.15
N ASP A 277 3.25 8.96 -23.68
CA ASP A 277 4.21 7.86 -23.73
C ASP A 277 3.46 6.52 -23.68
N PRO A 278 3.84 5.50 -24.49
CA PRO A 278 3.22 4.17 -24.46
C PRO A 278 3.17 3.51 -23.08
N GLY A 279 4.12 3.84 -22.17
CA GLY A 279 4.13 3.35 -20.80
C GLY A 279 2.98 3.85 -19.94
N TYR A 280 2.32 4.95 -20.35
CA TYR A 280 1.13 5.49 -19.67
C TYR A 280 -0.21 4.98 -20.26
N ARG A 281 -0.22 4.16 -21.31
CA ARG A 281 -1.46 3.71 -21.97
C ARG A 281 -2.52 3.18 -21.00
N LYS A 282 -2.11 2.50 -19.94
CA LYS A 282 -3.04 2.00 -18.90
C LYS A 282 -3.70 3.11 -18.07
N VAL A 283 -3.15 4.33 -18.08
CA VAL A 283 -3.71 5.48 -17.36
C VAL A 283 -5.03 5.93 -17.96
N ALA A 284 -5.25 5.75 -19.27
CA ALA A 284 -6.54 6.02 -19.95
C ALA A 284 -7.72 5.28 -19.29
N VAL A 285 -7.49 4.08 -18.75
CA VAL A 285 -8.52 3.32 -18.02
C VAL A 285 -8.97 4.04 -16.74
N TRP A 286 -8.07 4.80 -16.12
CA TRP A 286 -8.38 5.59 -14.93
C TRP A 286 -9.29 6.77 -15.24
N ALA A 287 -9.07 7.46 -16.36
CA ALA A 287 -9.93 8.56 -16.80
C ALA A 287 -11.40 8.12 -17.02
N LYS A 288 -11.60 6.85 -17.42
CA LYS A 288 -12.94 6.26 -17.62
C LYS A 288 -13.64 5.85 -16.32
N ARG A 289 -12.91 5.68 -15.21
CA ARG A 289 -13.48 5.27 -13.93
C ARG A 289 -14.06 6.46 -13.16
N PRO A 290 -15.01 6.23 -12.24
CA PRO A 290 -15.41 7.24 -11.27
C PRO A 290 -14.21 7.66 -10.41
N ILE A 291 -13.87 8.96 -10.45
CA ILE A 291 -12.89 9.57 -9.56
C ILE A 291 -13.66 10.36 -8.50
N ASN A 292 -13.32 10.15 -7.23
CA ASN A 292 -13.97 10.83 -6.10
C ASN A 292 -12.96 11.06 -4.96
N ASN A 293 -13.40 11.73 -3.89
CA ASN A 293 -12.54 12.07 -2.76
C ASN A 293 -11.93 10.83 -2.09
N ALA A 294 -12.68 9.74 -1.98
CA ALA A 294 -12.20 8.50 -1.35
C ALA A 294 -11.08 7.84 -2.15
N LEU A 295 -11.21 7.77 -3.49
CA LEU A 295 -10.17 7.27 -4.37
C LEU A 295 -8.89 8.12 -4.28
N LEU A 296 -9.01 9.44 -4.37
CA LEU A 296 -7.87 10.36 -4.28
C LEU A 296 -7.22 10.33 -2.90
N GLY A 297 -8.02 10.20 -1.84
CA GLY A 297 -7.54 10.01 -0.47
C GLY A 297 -6.75 8.71 -0.31
N ALA A 298 -7.31 7.58 -0.76
CA ALA A 298 -6.66 6.27 -0.70
C ALA A 298 -5.29 6.28 -1.41
N ARG A 299 -5.21 6.90 -2.60
CA ARG A 299 -3.94 6.99 -3.33
C ARG A 299 -2.89 7.87 -2.66
N SER A 300 -3.31 8.90 -1.93
CA SER A 300 -2.37 9.79 -1.25
C SER A 300 -1.66 9.15 -0.05
N VAL A 301 -2.24 8.12 0.57
CA VAL A 301 -1.65 7.43 1.72
C VAL A 301 -0.34 6.74 1.33
N TYR A 302 -0.31 6.11 0.16
CA TYR A 302 0.80 5.26 -0.28
C TYR A 302 2.02 6.00 -0.84
N HIS A 303 1.87 7.25 -1.32
CA HIS A 303 2.93 7.89 -2.10
C HIS A 303 3.42 9.22 -1.56
N ARG A 304 2.76 9.75 -0.54
CA ARG A 304 2.97 11.15 -0.11
C ARG A 304 4.39 11.43 0.38
N ARG A 305 4.99 10.50 1.14
CA ARG A 305 6.30 10.68 1.80
C ARG A 305 7.41 9.83 1.18
N VAL A 306 7.13 9.09 0.12
CA VAL A 306 8.14 8.24 -0.55
C VAL A 306 9.39 9.04 -0.95
N PRO A 307 9.28 10.25 -1.53
CA PRO A 307 10.47 11.05 -1.87
C PRO A 307 11.36 11.41 -0.67
N ALA A 308 10.76 11.57 0.53
CA ALA A 308 11.54 11.85 1.74
C ALA A 308 12.41 10.65 2.13
N PHE A 309 11.88 9.43 2.05
CA PHE A 309 12.63 8.22 2.37
C PHE A 309 13.73 7.94 1.33
N PHE A 310 13.50 8.26 0.06
CA PHE A 310 14.55 8.21 -0.96
C PHE A 310 15.66 9.22 -0.65
N ALA A 311 15.33 10.47 -0.28
CA ALA A 311 16.33 11.47 0.08
C ALA A 311 17.13 11.02 1.31
N LEU A 312 16.48 10.44 2.30
CA LEU A 312 17.14 9.88 3.48
C LEU A 312 18.08 8.72 3.11
N TYR A 313 17.66 7.83 2.21
CA TYR A 313 18.50 6.75 1.70
C TYR A 313 19.76 7.27 0.99
N GLU A 314 19.62 8.31 0.15
CA GLU A 314 20.76 8.95 -0.50
C GLU A 314 21.70 9.61 0.53
N GLU A 315 21.17 10.30 1.56
CA GLU A 315 21.99 10.89 2.65
C GLU A 315 22.66 9.83 3.53
N SER A 316 22.10 8.61 3.58
CA SER A 316 22.72 7.44 4.20
C SER A 316 23.81 6.78 3.32
N ASN A 317 24.29 7.44 2.27
CA ASN A 317 25.22 6.90 1.28
C ASN A 317 24.75 5.59 0.63
N ARG A 318 23.44 5.40 0.52
CA ARG A 318 22.79 4.20 0.00
C ARG A 318 23.11 2.93 0.82
N ASP A 319 23.54 3.10 2.06
CA ASP A 319 23.72 2.02 3.02
C ASP A 319 22.39 1.70 3.69
N MET A 320 21.93 0.45 3.57
CA MET A 320 20.62 0.03 4.09
C MET A 320 20.59 0.01 5.62
N GLU A 321 21.69 -0.35 6.27
CA GLU A 321 21.74 -0.44 7.74
C GLU A 321 21.67 0.96 8.35
N VAL A 322 22.46 1.89 7.81
CA VAL A 322 22.42 3.31 8.21
C VAL A 322 21.03 3.89 7.95
N PHE A 323 20.47 3.67 6.75
CA PHE A 323 19.13 4.15 6.40
C PHE A 323 18.06 3.65 7.36
N LEU A 324 18.01 2.35 7.63
CA LEU A 324 17.02 1.76 8.55
C LEU A 324 17.18 2.31 9.97
N SER A 325 18.43 2.45 10.45
CA SER A 325 18.72 3.05 11.75
C SER A 325 18.19 4.49 11.87
N GLU A 326 18.38 5.33 10.84
CA GLU A 326 17.85 6.69 10.82
C GLU A 326 16.31 6.72 10.77
N VAL A 327 15.69 5.84 9.99
CA VAL A 327 14.23 5.69 9.96
C VAL A 327 13.69 5.27 11.34
N GLU A 328 14.35 4.33 12.03
CA GLU A 328 13.98 3.93 13.38
C GLU A 328 14.07 5.10 14.37
N LYS A 329 15.13 5.93 14.31
CA LYS A 329 15.25 7.13 15.15
C LYS A 329 14.09 8.10 14.90
N ILE A 330 13.77 8.36 13.62
CA ILE A 330 12.63 9.21 13.25
C ILE A 330 11.32 8.61 13.75
N SER A 331 11.13 7.30 13.68
CA SER A 331 9.92 6.60 14.08
C SER A 331 9.54 6.81 15.54
N ARG A 332 10.54 6.92 16.42
CA ARG A 332 10.38 7.12 17.88
C ARG A 332 9.96 8.54 18.26
N LEU A 333 10.00 9.48 17.34
CA LEU A 333 9.62 10.87 17.59
C LEU A 333 8.09 11.04 17.61
N LYS A 334 7.60 12.11 18.24
CA LYS A 334 6.19 12.51 18.15
C LYS A 334 5.82 12.83 16.71
N LYS A 335 4.61 12.50 16.29
CA LYS A 335 4.12 12.65 14.90
C LYS A 335 4.43 14.02 14.27
N LYS A 336 4.19 15.12 14.99
CA LYS A 336 4.47 16.47 14.50
C LYS A 336 5.96 16.68 14.13
N LYS A 337 6.88 16.09 14.92
CA LYS A 337 8.33 16.20 14.65
C LYS A 337 8.74 15.31 13.49
N ARG A 338 8.17 14.07 13.40
CA ARG A 338 8.37 13.19 12.24
C ARG A 338 7.94 13.87 10.95
N ASP A 339 6.72 14.44 10.94
CA ASP A 339 6.17 15.14 9.78
C ASP A 339 7.03 16.33 9.34
N SER A 340 7.62 17.08 10.29
CA SER A 340 8.54 18.18 9.99
C SER A 340 9.82 17.69 9.32
N ILE A 341 10.46 16.66 9.89
CA ILE A 341 11.71 16.08 9.36
C ILE A 341 11.48 15.53 7.94
N LEU A 342 10.41 14.75 7.74
CA LEU A 342 10.10 14.19 6.43
C LEU A 342 9.77 15.29 5.40
N ALA A 343 9.15 16.41 5.81
CA ALA A 343 8.92 17.55 4.92
C ALA A 343 10.22 18.25 4.48
N GLU A 344 11.22 18.32 5.36
CA GLU A 344 12.55 18.82 5.04
C GLU A 344 13.24 17.93 3.99
N TYR A 345 13.18 16.59 4.17
CA TYR A 345 13.70 15.63 3.18
C TYR A 345 12.97 15.70 1.83
N GLU A 346 11.65 15.88 1.81
CA GLU A 346 10.90 16.11 0.56
C GLU A 346 11.38 17.36 -0.18
N THR A 347 11.63 18.43 0.55
CA THR A 347 12.11 19.69 -0.05
C THR A 347 13.50 19.51 -0.66
N LYS A 348 14.42 18.83 0.04
CA LYS A 348 15.75 18.48 -0.48
C LYS A 348 15.66 17.59 -1.73
N SER A 349 14.78 16.60 -1.74
CA SER A 349 14.54 15.72 -2.90
C SER A 349 14.11 16.52 -4.13
N ARG A 350 13.15 17.44 -3.97
CA ARG A 350 12.67 18.30 -5.07
C ARG A 350 13.73 19.26 -5.59
N ALA A 351 14.55 19.82 -4.69
CA ALA A 351 15.64 20.72 -5.08
C ALA A 351 16.69 19.99 -5.94
N LYS A 352 17.02 18.72 -5.63
CA LYS A 352 17.94 17.89 -6.44
C LYS A 352 17.38 17.57 -7.83
N ILE A 353 16.08 17.32 -7.96
CA ILE A 353 15.42 17.03 -9.25
C ILE A 353 15.41 18.28 -10.15
N ASN A 354 15.23 19.47 -9.56
CA ASN A 354 15.17 20.76 -10.29
C ASN A 354 16.54 21.42 -10.47
N SER A 355 17.63 20.82 -10.01
CA SER A 355 18.99 21.34 -10.19
C SER A 355 19.47 21.04 -11.60
N PRO A 356 20.03 22.04 -12.33
CA PRO A 356 20.51 21.87 -13.73
C PRO A 356 21.68 20.90 -13.88
N ILE A 357 22.24 20.36 -12.79
CA ILE A 357 23.41 19.47 -12.78
C ILE A 357 23.07 18.02 -13.19
N ASN A 358 21.80 17.64 -13.27
CA ASN A 358 21.38 16.29 -13.66
C ASN A 358 20.87 16.17 -15.11
N GLN A 359 21.27 17.05 -16.01
CA GLN A 359 20.97 16.98 -17.45
C GLN A 359 22.19 16.57 -18.30
N ASN A 360 23.16 15.86 -17.71
CA ASN A 360 24.29 15.27 -18.46
C ASN A 360 24.30 13.74 -18.26
#